data_3b00a5c96e6ce35f4f69ae9890a2c05d
#
_entry.id   3b00a5c96e6ce35f4f69ae9890a2c05d
#
_cell.length_a   1.000
_cell.length_b   1.000
_cell.length_c   1.000
_cell.angle_alpha   90.00
_cell.angle_beta   90.00
_cell.angle_gamma   90.00
#
_symmetry.space_group_name_H-M   'P 1'
#
loop_
_entity.id
_entity.type
_entity.pdbx_description
1 polymer ?
#
loop_
_entity_poly.entity_id
_entity_poly.type
_entity_poly.pdbx_seq_one_letter_code
_entity_poly.pdbx_strand_id
1 'polypeptide(L)'
;MADVVYQAKLAVMRVLEKAPDAIGSVSSVATPQPHFVPTFDDGPTPGRTPDVMRALAAHDATATFFVLSTSVRANRSLLAELVAAGHEVGLHGTDHRHLSLMSPGEVRESVYAGKSELEDALGAPVRWFRPPYGDQTVSAWRQIEALGMQSVIWSSTSHDWNPFVDNDERVAKATAALKRGAIVLFHDGHASLPDGADDGPEPQLDRFDLVDRVLAGAAEQGLVGRSLGDALAAGGRLVTRAHFNLVPAPLNRRLIQRRRKATLARAAEAGLL
;
A
#
# COMPACT_ATOMS: atom_id res chain seq x y z
N MET A 1 30.46 -5.32 9.70
CA MET A 1 29.33 -6.25 9.69
C MET A 1 28.10 -5.70 8.96
N ALA A 2 27.66 -4.45 9.20
CA ALA A 2 26.51 -3.88 8.49
C ALA A 2 26.71 -3.81 6.96
N ASP A 3 27.91 -3.51 6.50
CA ASP A 3 28.25 -3.39 5.08
C ASP A 3 28.24 -4.75 4.37
N VAL A 4 28.74 -5.80 5.00
CA VAL A 4 28.72 -7.17 4.45
C VAL A 4 27.27 -7.68 4.29
N VAL A 5 26.41 -7.41 5.27
CA VAL A 5 24.99 -7.77 5.19
C VAL A 5 24.28 -6.97 4.10
N TYR A 6 24.62 -5.70 3.94
CA TYR A 6 24.09 -4.84 2.88
C TYR A 6 24.54 -5.32 1.49
N GLN A 7 25.81 -5.64 1.29
CA GLN A 7 26.34 -6.17 0.03
C GLN A 7 25.78 -7.57 -0.31
N ALA A 8 25.62 -8.43 0.69
CA ALA A 8 24.95 -9.72 0.51
C ALA A 8 23.48 -9.54 0.11
N LYS A 9 22.77 -8.58 0.71
CA LYS A 9 21.39 -8.21 0.32
C LYS A 9 21.34 -7.76 -1.14
N LEU A 10 22.24 -6.87 -1.57
CA LEU A 10 22.30 -6.41 -2.96
C LEU A 10 22.60 -7.56 -3.94
N ALA A 11 23.50 -8.48 -3.59
CA ALA A 11 23.81 -9.63 -4.42
C ALA A 11 22.59 -10.57 -4.58
N VAL A 12 21.90 -10.89 -3.49
CA VAL A 12 20.67 -11.70 -3.52
C VAL A 12 19.56 -10.98 -4.31
N MET A 13 19.37 -9.69 -4.11
CA MET A 13 18.39 -8.91 -4.86
C MET A 13 18.69 -8.91 -6.37
N ARG A 14 19.96 -8.76 -6.78
CA ARG A 14 20.35 -8.84 -8.19
C ARG A 14 20.10 -10.21 -8.82
N VAL A 15 20.21 -11.29 -8.05
CA VAL A 15 19.86 -12.65 -8.52
C VAL A 15 18.34 -12.79 -8.65
N LEU A 16 17.59 -12.27 -7.68
CA LEU A 16 16.13 -12.30 -7.68
C LEU A 16 15.53 -11.37 -8.76
N GLU A 17 16.17 -10.24 -9.08
CA GLU A 17 15.80 -9.38 -10.20
C GLU A 17 15.88 -10.06 -11.58
N LYS A 18 16.69 -11.10 -11.69
CA LYS A 18 16.81 -11.97 -12.88
C LYS A 18 15.91 -13.21 -12.80
N ALA A 19 15.20 -13.40 -11.68
CA ALA A 19 14.26 -14.51 -11.54
C ALA A 19 13.06 -14.30 -12.49
N PRO A 20 12.45 -15.39 -12.98
CA PRO A 20 11.23 -15.28 -13.79
C PRO A 20 10.18 -14.45 -13.07
N ASP A 21 9.34 -13.75 -13.83
CA ASP A 21 8.23 -12.86 -13.36
C ASP A 21 7.24 -13.52 -12.38
N ALA A 22 7.45 -14.78 -12.03
CA ALA A 22 6.63 -15.58 -11.13
C ALA A 22 6.97 -15.44 -9.64
N ILE A 23 8.07 -14.77 -9.25
CA ILE A 23 8.51 -14.70 -7.85
C ILE A 23 8.59 -13.24 -7.40
N GLY A 24 7.65 -12.82 -6.56
CA GLY A 24 7.65 -11.48 -5.97
C GLY A 24 6.28 -10.84 -5.94
N SER A 25 6.26 -9.55 -5.68
CA SER A 25 5.04 -8.76 -5.58
C SER A 25 4.76 -8.01 -6.87
N VAL A 26 3.49 -7.83 -7.19
CA VAL A 26 3.03 -6.95 -8.27
C VAL A 26 3.51 -5.53 -7.98
N SER A 27 4.25 -4.93 -8.90
CA SER A 27 4.84 -3.59 -8.74
C SER A 27 4.34 -2.58 -9.76
N SER A 28 3.79 -3.07 -10.88
CA SER A 28 3.20 -2.26 -11.95
C SER A 28 2.33 -3.11 -12.86
N VAL A 29 1.66 -2.49 -13.80
CA VAL A 29 0.87 -3.15 -14.84
C VAL A 29 1.44 -2.80 -16.22
N ALA A 30 1.83 -3.79 -17.00
CA ALA A 30 2.13 -3.59 -18.41
C ALA A 30 0.79 -3.48 -19.17
N THR A 31 0.37 -2.27 -19.49
CA THR A 31 -0.94 -2.00 -20.10
C THR A 31 -0.82 -1.30 -21.46
N PRO A 32 -1.64 -1.69 -22.46
CA PRO A 32 -1.73 -0.98 -23.74
C PRO A 32 -2.46 0.38 -23.60
N GLN A 33 -3.31 0.51 -22.57
CA GLN A 33 -4.09 1.71 -22.32
C GLN A 33 -3.29 2.76 -21.54
N PRO A 34 -3.65 4.04 -21.59
CA PRO A 34 -2.99 5.10 -20.84
C PRO A 34 -3.44 5.11 -19.37
N HIS A 35 -3.46 3.95 -18.74
CA HIS A 35 -3.89 3.81 -17.35
C HIS A 35 -2.69 3.86 -16.39
N PHE A 36 -2.87 4.47 -15.23
CA PHE A 36 -2.10 4.25 -14.02
C PHE A 36 -3.05 3.74 -12.93
N VAL A 37 -2.51 3.19 -11.85
CA VAL A 37 -3.31 2.56 -10.78
C VAL A 37 -3.12 3.37 -9.49
N PRO A 38 -4.04 4.27 -9.13
CA PRO A 38 -4.07 4.87 -7.80
C PRO A 38 -4.47 3.81 -6.78
N THR A 39 -3.74 3.76 -5.65
CA THR A 39 -4.02 2.80 -4.57
C THR A 39 -3.98 3.49 -3.23
N PHE A 40 -4.87 3.11 -2.32
CA PHE A 40 -5.04 3.72 -1.00
C PHE A 40 -4.97 2.66 0.08
N ASP A 41 -4.22 2.93 1.16
CA ASP A 41 -3.99 2.01 2.26
C ASP A 41 -4.65 2.52 3.56
N ASP A 42 -4.83 1.61 4.54
CA ASP A 42 -5.28 1.82 5.93
C ASP A 42 -6.77 2.08 6.15
N GLY A 43 -7.53 2.45 5.14
CA GLY A 43 -8.96 2.70 5.24
C GLY A 43 -9.82 1.44 5.44
N PRO A 44 -11.15 1.57 5.41
CA PRO A 44 -11.89 2.82 5.20
C PRO A 44 -11.97 3.67 6.47
N THR A 45 -11.83 4.99 6.34
CA THR A 45 -11.82 5.93 7.45
C THR A 45 -12.82 7.08 7.24
N PRO A 46 -13.77 7.32 8.17
CA PRO A 46 -14.70 8.43 8.06
C PRO A 46 -14.01 9.79 7.86
N GLY A 47 -14.57 10.62 7.02
CA GLY A 47 -14.04 11.94 6.68
C GLY A 47 -12.86 11.93 5.72
N ARG A 48 -12.11 10.84 5.62
CA ARG A 48 -10.91 10.71 4.76
C ARG A 48 -11.20 9.92 3.48
N THR A 49 -11.70 8.70 3.62
CA THR A 49 -12.09 7.87 2.47
C THR A 49 -13.13 8.57 1.58
N PRO A 50 -14.18 9.25 2.13
CA PRO A 50 -15.09 10.03 1.29
C PRO A 50 -14.44 11.18 0.53
N ASP A 51 -13.41 11.83 1.10
CA ASP A 51 -12.66 12.89 0.41
C ASP A 51 -11.91 12.34 -0.79
N VAL A 52 -11.25 11.20 -0.62
CA VAL A 52 -10.57 10.47 -1.71
C VAL A 52 -11.58 10.06 -2.80
N MET A 53 -12.72 9.48 -2.40
CA MET A 53 -13.77 9.06 -3.35
C MET A 53 -14.32 10.24 -4.17
N ARG A 54 -14.52 11.42 -3.54
CA ARG A 54 -14.95 12.62 -4.25
C ARG A 54 -13.94 13.08 -5.29
N ALA A 55 -12.63 13.05 -4.95
CA ALA A 55 -11.58 13.39 -5.88
C ALA A 55 -11.52 12.40 -7.06
N LEU A 56 -11.62 11.11 -6.80
CA LEU A 56 -11.67 10.08 -7.85
C LEU A 56 -12.87 10.27 -8.77
N ALA A 57 -14.05 10.54 -8.21
CA ALA A 57 -15.29 10.76 -8.97
C ALA A 57 -15.20 12.01 -9.86
N ALA A 58 -14.55 13.11 -9.41
CA ALA A 58 -14.34 14.32 -10.19
C ALA A 58 -13.53 14.09 -11.48
N HIS A 59 -12.72 13.04 -11.52
CA HIS A 59 -11.86 12.66 -12.66
C HIS A 59 -12.30 11.37 -13.37
N ASP A 60 -13.51 10.87 -13.13
CA ASP A 60 -13.97 9.57 -13.65
C ASP A 60 -12.94 8.45 -13.43
N ALA A 61 -12.28 8.45 -12.26
CA ALA A 61 -11.22 7.52 -11.92
C ALA A 61 -11.71 6.43 -10.98
N THR A 62 -11.20 5.21 -11.15
CA THR A 62 -11.33 4.13 -10.19
C THR A 62 -9.99 3.82 -9.53
N ALA A 63 -10.01 3.19 -8.35
CA ALA A 63 -8.83 2.91 -7.55
C ALA A 63 -8.94 1.53 -6.89
N THR A 64 -7.81 1.02 -6.38
CA THR A 64 -7.79 -0.16 -5.50
C THR A 64 -7.47 0.28 -4.08
N PHE A 65 -8.34 -0.07 -3.13
CA PHE A 65 -8.20 0.23 -1.70
C PHE A 65 -7.73 -1.00 -0.94
N PHE A 66 -6.59 -0.90 -0.28
CA PHE A 66 -6.07 -1.95 0.60
C PHE A 66 -6.49 -1.66 2.04
N VAL A 67 -7.53 -2.35 2.49
CA VAL A 67 -8.19 -2.06 3.76
C VAL A 67 -7.64 -2.88 4.92
N LEU A 68 -7.58 -2.28 6.11
CA LEU A 68 -7.33 -3.00 7.36
C LEU A 68 -8.63 -3.60 7.90
N SER A 69 -8.59 -4.85 8.41
CA SER A 69 -9.77 -5.45 9.03
C SER A 69 -10.27 -4.63 10.24
N THR A 70 -9.38 -4.02 11.00
CA THR A 70 -9.73 -3.10 12.09
C THR A 70 -10.61 -1.95 11.60
N SER A 71 -10.22 -1.31 10.49
CA SER A 71 -10.98 -0.22 9.87
C SER A 71 -12.32 -0.69 9.27
N VAL A 72 -12.33 -1.87 8.64
CA VAL A 72 -13.56 -2.48 8.08
C VAL A 72 -14.57 -2.79 9.18
N ARG A 73 -14.14 -3.36 10.32
CA ARG A 73 -15.05 -3.64 11.46
C ARG A 73 -15.74 -2.39 11.96
N ALA A 74 -14.99 -1.29 12.04
CA ALA A 74 -15.51 -0.01 12.50
C ALA A 74 -16.40 0.69 11.46
N ASN A 75 -16.23 0.46 10.15
CA ASN A 75 -16.80 1.26 9.08
C ASN A 75 -17.35 0.43 7.91
N ARG A 76 -18.15 -0.61 8.19
CA ARG A 76 -18.72 -1.51 7.15
C ARG A 76 -19.56 -0.80 6.09
N SER A 77 -20.31 0.24 6.46
CA SER A 77 -21.10 1.02 5.50
C SER A 77 -20.21 1.72 4.48
N LEU A 78 -19.08 2.27 4.93
CA LEU A 78 -18.13 2.96 4.07
C LEU A 78 -17.41 2.01 3.11
N LEU A 79 -17.14 0.76 3.55
CA LEU A 79 -16.67 -0.29 2.64
C LEU A 79 -17.69 -0.57 1.53
N ALA A 80 -18.98 -0.66 1.87
CA ALA A 80 -20.05 -0.86 0.89
C ALA A 80 -20.16 0.32 -0.10
N GLU A 81 -19.97 1.55 0.38
CA GLU A 81 -19.95 2.76 -0.46
C GLU A 81 -18.77 2.73 -1.46
N LEU A 82 -17.57 2.32 -1.01
CA LEU A 82 -16.40 2.13 -1.88
C LEU A 82 -16.69 1.17 -3.04
N VAL A 83 -17.28 0.01 -2.72
CA VAL A 83 -17.62 -1.01 -3.72
C VAL A 83 -18.73 -0.50 -4.66
N ALA A 84 -19.76 0.15 -4.11
CA ALA A 84 -20.86 0.73 -4.90
C ALA A 84 -20.39 1.83 -5.87
N ALA A 85 -19.33 2.56 -5.51
CA ALA A 85 -18.68 3.56 -6.37
C ALA A 85 -17.76 2.93 -7.45
N GLY A 86 -17.67 1.60 -7.54
CA GLY A 86 -16.88 0.89 -8.54
C GLY A 86 -15.40 0.76 -8.21
N HIS A 87 -15.01 1.04 -6.97
CA HIS A 87 -13.62 0.84 -6.55
C HIS A 87 -13.36 -0.63 -6.18
N GLU A 88 -12.14 -1.08 -6.40
CA GLU A 88 -11.68 -2.42 -6.05
C GLU A 88 -11.12 -2.43 -4.62
N VAL A 89 -11.29 -3.56 -3.92
CA VAL A 89 -10.83 -3.73 -2.55
C VAL A 89 -9.85 -4.88 -2.46
N GLY A 90 -8.72 -4.67 -1.79
CA GLY A 90 -7.74 -5.66 -1.38
C GLY A 90 -7.53 -5.63 0.14
N LEU A 91 -6.85 -6.63 0.67
CA LEU A 91 -6.53 -6.73 2.09
C LEU A 91 -5.18 -6.07 2.39
N HIS A 92 -5.12 -5.20 3.43
CA HIS A 92 -3.86 -4.65 3.96
C HIS A 92 -3.37 -5.40 5.22
N GLY A 93 -4.18 -6.29 5.76
CA GLY A 93 -3.91 -7.09 6.96
C GLY A 93 -5.09 -7.04 7.91
N THR A 94 -5.04 -7.88 8.95
CA THR A 94 -5.97 -7.76 10.10
C THR A 94 -5.67 -6.50 10.88
N ASP A 95 -4.40 -6.16 10.96
CA ASP A 95 -3.80 -4.99 11.61
C ASP A 95 -2.54 -4.57 10.85
N HIS A 96 -1.88 -3.48 11.29
CA HIS A 96 -0.76 -2.88 10.58
C HIS A 96 0.62 -3.31 11.14
N ARG A 97 0.75 -4.57 11.63
CA ARG A 97 2.03 -5.07 12.14
C ARG A 97 3.00 -5.44 11.01
N HIS A 98 4.29 -5.30 11.27
CA HIS A 98 5.36 -5.75 10.37
C HIS A 98 5.36 -7.28 10.21
N LEU A 99 5.03 -7.79 9.01
CA LEU A 99 5.02 -9.23 8.75
C LEU A 99 6.40 -9.89 8.90
N SER A 100 7.49 -9.13 8.69
CA SER A 100 8.86 -9.64 8.87
C SER A 100 9.23 -9.89 10.34
N LEU A 101 8.44 -9.43 11.29
CA LEU A 101 8.61 -9.68 12.73
C LEU A 101 7.75 -10.81 13.24
N MET A 102 6.88 -11.36 12.41
CA MET A 102 5.97 -12.46 12.73
C MET A 102 6.57 -13.80 12.27
N SER A 103 6.22 -14.87 12.98
CA SER A 103 6.51 -16.24 12.53
C SER A 103 5.64 -16.60 11.31
N PRO A 104 6.03 -17.58 10.49
CA PRO A 104 5.22 -18.03 9.36
C PRO A 104 3.80 -18.47 9.75
N GLY A 105 3.63 -19.08 10.93
CA GLY A 105 2.32 -19.48 11.46
C GLY A 105 1.45 -18.25 11.78
N GLU A 106 2.00 -17.28 12.49
CA GLU A 106 1.29 -16.03 12.82
C GLU A 106 0.89 -15.26 11.56
N VAL A 107 1.77 -15.17 10.54
CA VAL A 107 1.44 -14.54 9.25
C VAL A 107 0.25 -15.26 8.62
N ARG A 108 0.30 -16.61 8.53
CA ARG A 108 -0.77 -17.40 7.92
C ARG A 108 -2.10 -17.21 8.63
N GLU A 109 -2.12 -17.30 9.95
CA GLU A 109 -3.33 -17.14 10.77
C GLU A 109 -3.92 -15.72 10.63
N SER A 110 -3.08 -14.69 10.73
CA SER A 110 -3.52 -13.30 10.60
C SER A 110 -4.06 -13.00 9.21
N VAL A 111 -3.33 -13.38 8.15
CA VAL A 111 -3.76 -13.13 6.77
C VAL A 111 -5.00 -13.92 6.41
N TYR A 112 -5.12 -15.18 6.87
CA TYR A 112 -6.33 -15.99 6.68
C TYR A 112 -7.55 -15.36 7.37
N ALA A 113 -7.41 -14.95 8.62
CA ALA A 113 -8.50 -14.31 9.36
C ALA A 113 -8.95 -13.01 8.68
N GLY A 114 -8.01 -12.15 8.29
CA GLY A 114 -8.33 -10.91 7.59
C GLY A 114 -8.99 -11.14 6.23
N LYS A 115 -8.51 -12.14 5.47
CA LYS A 115 -9.11 -12.54 4.19
C LYS A 115 -10.55 -13.01 4.37
N SER A 116 -10.78 -13.96 5.29
CA SER A 116 -12.11 -14.49 5.54
C SER A 116 -13.10 -13.39 5.95
N GLU A 117 -12.69 -12.52 6.86
CA GLU A 117 -13.52 -11.40 7.33
C GLU A 117 -13.86 -10.41 6.20
N LEU A 118 -12.88 -10.10 5.36
CA LEU A 118 -13.10 -9.17 4.25
C LEU A 118 -13.98 -9.79 3.17
N GLU A 119 -13.79 -11.09 2.84
CA GLU A 119 -14.64 -11.83 1.91
C GLU A 119 -16.08 -11.93 2.40
N ASP A 120 -16.28 -12.15 3.71
CA ASP A 120 -17.62 -12.14 4.33
C ASP A 120 -18.28 -10.75 4.24
N ALA A 121 -17.50 -9.68 4.39
CA ALA A 121 -18.02 -8.31 4.28
C ALA A 121 -18.35 -7.89 2.84
N LEU A 122 -17.58 -8.40 1.87
CA LEU A 122 -17.75 -8.08 0.44
C LEU A 122 -18.72 -9.01 -0.27
N GLY A 123 -18.96 -10.22 0.24
CA GLY A 123 -19.66 -11.30 -0.48
C GLY A 123 -18.93 -11.78 -1.73
N ALA A 124 -17.62 -11.55 -1.85
CA ALA A 124 -16.80 -11.85 -3.01
C ALA A 124 -15.36 -12.20 -2.63
N PRO A 125 -14.64 -13.00 -3.45
CA PRO A 125 -13.25 -13.35 -3.20
C PRO A 125 -12.31 -12.14 -3.22
N VAL A 126 -11.35 -12.10 -2.28
CA VAL A 126 -10.28 -11.10 -2.22
C VAL A 126 -9.05 -11.63 -2.94
N ARG A 127 -8.62 -10.88 -3.95
CA ARG A 127 -7.51 -11.26 -4.83
C ARG A 127 -6.18 -10.65 -4.42
N TRP A 128 -6.20 -9.44 -3.82
CA TRP A 128 -5.02 -8.63 -3.58
C TRP A 128 -4.71 -8.53 -2.10
N PHE A 129 -3.42 -8.63 -1.80
CA PHE A 129 -2.88 -8.34 -0.48
C PHE A 129 -1.74 -7.32 -0.60
N ARG A 130 -1.74 -6.29 0.23
CA ARG A 130 -0.58 -5.41 0.37
C ARG A 130 -0.01 -5.55 1.78
N PRO A 131 1.25 -5.97 1.93
CA PRO A 131 1.86 -6.07 3.26
C PRO A 131 2.02 -4.67 3.87
N PRO A 132 1.64 -4.47 5.16
CA PRO A 132 1.93 -3.26 5.90
C PRO A 132 3.40 -2.84 5.74
N TYR A 133 3.65 -1.54 5.53
CA TYR A 133 4.99 -0.98 5.23
C TYR A 133 5.66 -1.52 3.95
N GLY A 134 5.00 -2.32 3.14
CA GLY A 134 5.64 -3.14 2.12
C GLY A 134 6.57 -4.23 2.71
N ASP A 135 6.46 -4.50 4.01
CA ASP A 135 7.42 -5.32 4.76
C ASP A 135 7.01 -6.79 4.79
N GLN A 136 7.60 -7.60 3.94
CA GLN A 136 7.38 -9.05 3.89
C GLN A 136 8.67 -9.83 3.70
N THR A 137 8.78 -10.98 4.35
CA THR A 137 9.80 -11.99 4.06
C THR A 137 9.37 -12.90 2.91
N VAL A 138 10.29 -13.69 2.36
CA VAL A 138 9.95 -14.77 1.38
C VAL A 138 8.92 -15.73 1.97
N SER A 139 9.03 -16.03 3.28
CA SER A 139 8.08 -16.91 3.95
C SER A 139 6.69 -16.28 4.06
N ALA A 140 6.59 -15.00 4.45
CA ALA A 140 5.32 -14.27 4.49
C ALA A 140 4.65 -14.22 3.12
N TRP A 141 5.40 -13.88 2.08
CA TRP A 141 4.92 -13.89 0.71
C TRP A 141 4.34 -15.26 0.30
N ARG A 142 5.05 -16.36 0.63
CA ARG A 142 4.54 -17.72 0.34
C ARG A 142 3.22 -18.04 1.06
N GLN A 143 3.01 -17.56 2.30
CA GLN A 143 1.75 -17.76 3.00
C GLN A 143 0.60 -16.98 2.32
N ILE A 144 0.87 -15.77 1.84
CA ILE A 144 -0.11 -14.95 1.09
C ILE A 144 -0.52 -15.64 -0.22
N GLU A 145 0.45 -16.09 -1.01
CA GLU A 145 0.20 -16.82 -2.26
C GLU A 145 -0.55 -18.14 -2.02
N ALA A 146 -0.19 -18.87 -0.95
CA ALA A 146 -0.87 -20.12 -0.58
C ALA A 146 -2.35 -19.94 -0.18
N LEU A 147 -2.73 -18.71 0.21
CA LEU A 147 -4.11 -18.33 0.50
C LEU A 147 -4.86 -17.82 -0.76
N GLY A 148 -4.23 -17.89 -1.94
CA GLY A 148 -4.82 -17.49 -3.21
C GLY A 148 -4.84 -15.99 -3.48
N MET A 149 -4.08 -15.20 -2.71
CA MET A 149 -3.93 -13.76 -2.94
C MET A 149 -2.58 -13.45 -3.57
N GLN A 150 -2.51 -12.38 -4.36
CA GLN A 150 -1.26 -11.86 -4.91
C GLN A 150 -0.80 -10.66 -4.09
N SER A 151 0.49 -10.68 -3.69
CA SER A 151 1.10 -9.55 -3.00
C SER A 151 1.32 -8.39 -3.96
N VAL A 152 0.91 -7.18 -3.56
CA VAL A 152 1.00 -5.94 -4.35
C VAL A 152 1.83 -4.92 -3.59
N ILE A 153 2.80 -4.34 -4.26
CA ILE A 153 3.56 -3.16 -3.80
C ILE A 153 3.29 -1.99 -4.75
N TRP A 154 4.10 -0.98 -4.72
CA TRP A 154 3.97 0.21 -5.55
C TRP A 154 5.24 0.48 -6.34
N SER A 155 5.12 1.23 -7.42
CA SER A 155 6.24 1.76 -8.20
C SER A 155 6.45 3.26 -7.97
N SER A 156 5.49 3.93 -7.35
CA SER A 156 5.52 5.34 -7.01
C SER A 156 4.76 5.61 -5.71
N THR A 157 5.03 6.73 -5.05
CA THR A 157 4.36 7.16 -3.81
C THR A 157 4.31 8.67 -3.72
N SER A 158 3.26 9.20 -3.11
CA SER A 158 3.14 10.62 -2.73
C SER A 158 3.94 11.00 -1.49
N HIS A 159 4.38 10.03 -0.67
CA HIS A 159 4.89 10.25 0.68
C HIS A 159 3.89 10.93 1.64
N ASP A 160 2.59 10.71 1.42
CA ASP A 160 1.51 11.30 2.22
C ASP A 160 1.51 10.83 3.69
N TRP A 161 2.13 9.70 3.97
CA TRP A 161 2.40 9.19 5.32
C TRP A 161 3.45 10.02 6.09
N ASN A 162 4.20 10.89 5.42
CA ASN A 162 5.27 11.69 6.06
C ASN A 162 4.67 12.98 6.66
N PRO A 163 4.73 13.18 8.00
CA PRO A 163 4.18 14.38 8.64
C PRO A 163 5.02 15.65 8.44
N PHE A 164 6.19 15.54 7.81
CA PHE A 164 7.14 16.63 7.64
C PHE A 164 7.13 17.27 6.25
N VAL A 165 6.19 16.90 5.38
CA VAL A 165 6.05 17.43 4.03
C VAL A 165 4.65 18.00 3.83
N ASP A 166 4.51 18.99 2.97
CA ASP A 166 3.23 19.60 2.63
C ASP A 166 2.57 18.95 1.39
N ASN A 167 1.39 19.41 1.01
CA ASN A 167 0.69 18.86 -0.15
C ASN A 167 1.40 19.16 -1.48
N ASP A 168 2.10 20.28 -1.60
CA ASP A 168 2.83 20.61 -2.83
C ASP A 168 3.96 19.62 -3.08
N GLU A 169 4.75 19.30 -2.05
CA GLU A 169 5.78 18.27 -2.12
C GLU A 169 5.20 16.88 -2.43
N ARG A 170 4.05 16.53 -1.82
CA ARG A 170 3.34 15.25 -2.06
C ARG A 170 2.89 15.13 -3.50
N VAL A 171 2.23 16.16 -4.03
CA VAL A 171 1.78 16.23 -5.42
C VAL A 171 2.95 16.14 -6.37
N ALA A 172 3.99 16.95 -6.17
CA ALA A 172 5.18 16.95 -7.02
C ALA A 172 5.84 15.56 -7.04
N LYS A 173 5.91 14.88 -5.89
CA LYS A 173 6.49 13.54 -5.80
C LYS A 173 5.66 12.49 -6.51
N ALA A 174 4.35 12.50 -6.34
CA ALA A 174 3.45 11.55 -7.00
C ALA A 174 3.48 11.74 -8.52
N THR A 175 3.37 12.99 -8.99
CA THR A 175 3.32 13.34 -10.42
C THR A 175 4.62 13.08 -11.16
N ALA A 176 5.77 13.32 -10.54
CA ALA A 176 7.09 13.11 -11.16
C ALA A 176 7.34 11.64 -11.56
N ALA A 177 6.69 10.69 -10.91
CA ALA A 177 6.84 9.26 -11.16
C ALA A 177 5.63 8.65 -11.91
N LEU A 178 4.64 9.45 -12.27
CA LEU A 178 3.50 8.99 -13.06
C LEU A 178 3.96 8.50 -14.43
N LYS A 179 3.46 7.34 -14.79
CA LYS A 179 3.62 6.75 -16.12
C LYS A 179 2.57 5.67 -16.30
N ARG A 180 2.39 5.26 -17.54
CA ARG A 180 1.53 4.13 -17.87
C ARG A 180 1.88 2.90 -17.06
N GLY A 181 0.87 2.33 -16.41
CA GLY A 181 0.96 1.15 -15.58
C GLY A 181 1.62 1.34 -14.21
N ALA A 182 1.97 2.56 -13.81
CA ALA A 182 2.46 2.81 -12.45
C ALA A 182 1.39 2.49 -11.41
N ILE A 183 1.77 1.81 -10.34
CA ILE A 183 0.96 1.68 -9.13
C ILE A 183 1.44 2.75 -8.17
N VAL A 184 0.54 3.65 -7.78
CA VAL A 184 0.86 4.81 -6.92
C VAL A 184 0.27 4.60 -5.53
N LEU A 185 1.12 4.72 -4.51
CA LEU A 185 0.72 4.59 -3.11
C LEU A 185 0.25 5.94 -2.54
N PHE A 186 -0.93 5.90 -1.96
CA PHE A 186 -1.53 6.89 -1.09
C PHE A 186 -2.15 6.20 0.14
N HIS A 187 -2.69 7.00 1.09
CA HIS A 187 -3.39 6.51 2.26
C HIS A 187 -4.71 7.26 2.45
N ASP A 188 -5.82 6.52 2.57
CA ASP A 188 -7.14 7.03 2.96
C ASP A 188 -7.44 6.79 4.45
N GLY A 189 -6.50 6.16 5.15
CA GLY A 189 -6.48 5.96 6.59
C GLY A 189 -5.18 6.44 7.22
N HIS A 190 -5.01 6.11 8.49
CA HIS A 190 -3.76 6.21 9.23
C HIS A 190 -3.78 5.15 10.32
N ALA A 191 -2.92 4.16 10.18
CA ALA A 191 -2.80 3.12 11.18
C ALA A 191 -2.20 3.69 12.47
N SER A 192 -2.74 3.25 13.59
CA SER A 192 -2.43 3.79 14.93
C SER A 192 -2.17 2.66 15.94
N LEU A 193 -1.99 3.00 17.21
CA LEU A 193 -1.74 2.00 18.26
C LEU A 193 -2.76 0.86 18.30
N PRO A 194 -4.09 1.09 18.18
CA PRO A 194 -5.07 0.02 18.06
C PRO A 194 -4.84 -0.92 16.88
N ASP A 195 -4.20 -0.45 15.82
CA ASP A 195 -3.85 -1.25 14.64
C ASP A 195 -2.48 -1.92 14.75
N GLY A 196 -1.80 -1.77 15.88
CA GLY A 196 -0.45 -2.28 16.09
C GLY A 196 0.66 -1.42 15.44
N ALA A 197 0.32 -0.21 14.99
CA ALA A 197 1.25 0.78 14.47
C ALA A 197 1.59 1.84 15.54
N ASP A 198 2.83 2.30 15.53
CA ASP A 198 3.29 3.38 16.41
C ASP A 198 4.42 4.14 15.68
N ASP A 199 4.06 4.78 14.58
CA ASP A 199 5.00 5.37 13.62
C ASP A 199 5.20 6.88 13.81
N GLY A 200 4.56 7.46 14.82
CA GLY A 200 4.62 8.89 15.12
C GLY A 200 3.31 9.61 14.82
N PRO A 201 3.35 10.93 14.71
CA PRO A 201 2.14 11.73 14.54
C PRO A 201 1.52 11.51 13.17
N GLU A 202 0.20 11.60 13.14
CA GLU A 202 -0.55 11.57 11.89
C GLU A 202 -0.19 12.79 11.02
N PRO A 203 0.07 12.58 9.71
CA PRO A 203 0.30 13.67 8.77
C PRO A 203 -0.93 14.58 8.65
N GLN A 204 -0.71 15.88 8.72
CA GLN A 204 -1.74 16.87 8.39
C GLN A 204 -1.74 17.07 6.87
N LEU A 205 -2.83 16.68 6.21
CA LEU A 205 -2.99 16.84 4.77
C LEU A 205 -4.47 16.96 4.37
N ASP A 206 -4.71 17.71 3.32
CA ASP A 206 -5.98 17.69 2.59
C ASP A 206 -5.91 16.56 1.54
N ARG A 207 -6.65 15.48 1.79
CA ARG A 207 -6.66 14.30 0.91
C ARG A 207 -7.39 14.56 -0.39
N PHE A 208 -8.45 15.37 -0.35
CA PHE A 208 -9.13 15.76 -1.58
C PHE A 208 -8.18 16.54 -2.49
N ASP A 209 -7.55 17.62 -1.99
CA ASP A 209 -6.60 18.45 -2.74
C ASP A 209 -5.44 17.62 -3.30
N LEU A 210 -4.85 16.76 -2.47
CA LEU A 210 -3.74 15.91 -2.92
C LEU A 210 -4.13 15.02 -4.10
N VAL A 211 -5.23 14.28 -3.96
CA VAL A 211 -5.66 13.29 -4.97
C VAL A 211 -6.17 13.99 -6.22
N ASP A 212 -6.96 15.05 -6.08
CA ASP A 212 -7.48 15.86 -7.19
C ASP A 212 -6.36 16.42 -8.05
N ARG A 213 -5.35 17.05 -7.44
CA ARG A 213 -4.19 17.63 -8.15
C ARG A 213 -3.32 16.57 -8.83
N VAL A 214 -3.16 15.39 -8.22
CA VAL A 214 -2.42 14.29 -8.85
C VAL A 214 -3.18 13.72 -10.05
N LEU A 215 -4.50 13.58 -9.95
CA LEU A 215 -5.35 13.12 -11.05
C LEU A 215 -5.39 14.16 -12.19
N ALA A 216 -5.45 15.45 -11.87
CA ALA A 216 -5.36 16.53 -12.85
C ALA A 216 -4.01 16.48 -13.60
N GLY A 217 -2.90 16.38 -12.86
CA GLY A 217 -1.57 16.25 -13.47
C GLY A 217 -1.37 14.95 -14.26
N ALA A 218 -2.09 13.88 -13.91
CA ALA A 218 -2.14 12.66 -14.72
C ALA A 218 -2.90 12.89 -16.04
N ALA A 219 -4.04 13.57 -15.98
CA ALA A 219 -4.84 13.90 -17.16
C ALA A 219 -4.07 14.80 -18.15
N GLU A 220 -3.29 15.76 -17.67
CA GLU A 220 -2.37 16.57 -18.51
C GLU A 220 -1.33 15.71 -19.24
N GLN A 221 -0.94 14.58 -18.67
CA GLN A 221 -0.05 13.59 -19.28
C GLN A 221 -0.80 12.56 -20.14
N GLY A 222 -2.12 12.71 -20.30
CA GLY A 222 -2.98 11.77 -21.02
C GLY A 222 -3.18 10.44 -20.27
N LEU A 223 -2.98 10.41 -18.97
CA LEU A 223 -3.16 9.22 -18.13
C LEU A 223 -4.50 9.24 -17.39
N VAL A 224 -5.08 8.07 -17.17
CA VAL A 224 -6.35 7.90 -16.46
C VAL A 224 -6.16 6.94 -15.29
N GLY A 225 -6.69 7.29 -14.10
CA GLY A 225 -6.68 6.43 -12.92
C GLY A 225 -7.67 5.28 -13.07
N ARG A 226 -7.20 4.03 -12.95
CA ARG A 226 -8.03 2.83 -12.97
C ARG A 226 -7.59 1.84 -11.89
N SER A 227 -8.54 1.09 -11.34
CA SER A 227 -8.22 0.01 -10.39
C SER A 227 -7.31 -1.05 -11.02
N LEU A 228 -6.68 -1.91 -10.21
CA LEU A 228 -5.90 -3.05 -10.73
C LEU A 228 -6.77 -3.94 -11.63
N GLY A 229 -7.98 -4.23 -11.18
CA GLY A 229 -8.94 -5.05 -11.93
C GLY A 229 -9.30 -4.43 -13.27
N ASP A 230 -9.61 -3.13 -13.30
CA ASP A 230 -9.94 -2.42 -14.55
C ASP A 230 -8.76 -2.36 -15.51
N ALA A 231 -7.55 -2.10 -15.00
CA ALA A 231 -6.35 -2.09 -15.82
C ALA A 231 -6.06 -3.45 -16.45
N LEU A 232 -6.35 -4.54 -15.74
CA LEU A 232 -6.23 -5.91 -16.27
C LEU A 232 -7.35 -6.23 -17.27
N ALA A 233 -8.59 -5.86 -16.97
CA ALA A 233 -9.73 -6.04 -17.89
C ALA A 233 -9.53 -5.30 -19.23
N ALA A 234 -8.80 -4.18 -19.20
CA ALA A 234 -8.42 -3.40 -20.38
C ALA A 234 -7.21 -3.99 -21.14
N GLY A 235 -6.80 -5.22 -20.87
CA GLY A 235 -5.71 -5.94 -21.54
C GLY A 235 -4.35 -5.77 -20.86
N GLY A 236 -4.32 -5.25 -19.64
CA GLY A 236 -3.09 -5.14 -18.85
C GLY A 236 -2.59 -6.51 -18.38
N ARG A 237 -1.29 -6.59 -18.09
CA ARG A 237 -0.64 -7.75 -17.48
C ARG A 237 0.15 -7.32 -16.25
N LEU A 238 0.12 -8.13 -15.21
CA LEU A 238 0.87 -7.87 -13.98
C LEU A 238 2.39 -7.92 -14.27
N VAL A 239 3.12 -7.00 -13.68
CA VAL A 239 4.58 -7.01 -13.65
C VAL A 239 5.00 -7.22 -12.20
N THR A 240 5.64 -8.35 -11.93
CA THR A 240 6.13 -8.70 -10.59
C THR A 240 7.61 -8.38 -10.45
N ARG A 241 8.02 -8.08 -9.22
CA ARG A 241 9.42 -7.90 -8.85
C ARG A 241 9.68 -8.53 -7.49
N ALA A 242 10.86 -9.10 -7.33
CA ALA A 242 11.31 -9.57 -6.03
C ALA A 242 11.37 -8.39 -5.04
N HIS A 243 10.53 -8.44 -4.03
CA HIS A 243 10.46 -7.42 -2.98
C HIS A 243 10.34 -8.12 -1.62
N PHE A 244 11.49 -8.33 -0.95
CA PHE A 244 11.56 -9.09 0.29
C PHE A 244 12.46 -8.42 1.30
N ASN A 245 12.01 -8.42 2.56
CA ASN A 245 12.87 -8.10 3.69
C ASN A 245 13.73 -9.32 4.02
N LEU A 246 15.04 -9.19 3.82
CA LEU A 246 16.03 -10.23 4.09
C LEU A 246 16.77 -9.98 5.41
N VAL A 247 16.39 -8.97 6.19
CA VAL A 247 17.00 -8.65 7.48
C VAL A 247 16.43 -9.61 8.53
N PRO A 248 17.29 -10.31 9.32
CA PRO A 248 16.82 -11.16 10.39
C PRO A 248 15.93 -10.40 11.40
N ALA A 249 14.84 -11.00 11.85
CA ALA A 249 13.83 -10.36 12.69
C ALA A 249 14.40 -9.61 13.91
N PRO A 250 15.38 -10.12 14.69
CA PRO A 250 15.93 -9.39 15.83
C PRO A 250 16.65 -8.09 15.42
N LEU A 251 17.35 -8.12 14.28
CA LEU A 251 18.04 -6.93 13.75
C LEU A 251 17.02 -5.96 13.16
N ASN A 252 16.04 -6.45 12.42
CA ASN A 252 14.97 -5.63 11.83
C ASN A 252 14.17 -4.90 12.93
N ARG A 253 13.81 -5.58 14.00
CA ARG A 253 13.15 -4.97 15.17
C ARG A 253 13.95 -3.78 15.72
N ARG A 254 15.27 -3.92 15.88
CA ARG A 254 16.15 -2.83 16.32
C ARG A 254 16.18 -1.66 15.35
N LEU A 255 16.19 -1.94 14.05
CA LEU A 255 16.18 -0.90 13.00
C LEU A 255 14.86 -0.12 13.00
N ILE A 256 13.73 -0.82 13.11
CA ILE A 256 12.40 -0.21 13.22
C ILE A 256 12.34 0.69 14.46
N GLN A 257 12.74 0.20 15.62
CA GLN A 257 12.75 0.98 16.86
C GLN A 257 13.65 2.24 16.77
N ARG A 258 14.81 2.14 16.11
CA ARG A 258 15.68 3.30 15.88
C ARG A 258 15.04 4.35 14.97
N ARG A 259 14.41 3.90 13.86
CA ARG A 259 13.69 4.80 12.94
C ARG A 259 12.55 5.51 13.66
N ARG A 260 11.72 4.74 14.37
CA ARG A 260 10.63 5.29 15.18
C ARG A 260 11.13 6.36 16.16
N LYS A 261 12.19 6.06 16.94
CA LYS A 261 12.77 7.02 17.88
C LYS A 261 13.23 8.30 17.18
N ALA A 262 13.84 8.19 16.02
CA ALA A 262 14.28 9.34 15.23
C ALA A 262 13.08 10.17 14.71
N THR A 263 12.02 9.50 14.23
CA THR A 263 10.79 10.17 13.79
C THR A 263 10.12 10.92 14.93
N LEU A 264 9.98 10.31 16.11
CA LEU A 264 9.38 10.95 17.28
C LEU A 264 10.21 12.15 17.77
N ALA A 265 11.55 12.03 17.81
CA ALA A 265 12.43 13.14 18.17
C ALA A 265 12.26 14.33 17.22
N ARG A 266 12.26 14.07 15.90
CA ARG A 266 12.02 15.10 14.90
C ARG A 266 10.62 15.71 15.00
N ALA A 267 9.61 14.91 15.31
CA ALA A 267 8.24 15.39 15.49
C ALA A 267 8.11 16.31 16.70
N ALA A 268 8.79 15.97 17.82
CA ALA A 268 8.84 16.84 19.00
C ALA A 268 9.54 18.17 18.70
N GLU A 269 10.68 18.15 17.99
CA GLU A 269 11.39 19.36 17.54
C GLU A 269 10.53 20.24 16.62
N ALA A 270 9.67 19.61 15.81
CA ALA A 270 8.75 20.30 14.89
C ALA A 270 7.43 20.75 15.55
N GLY A 271 7.20 20.43 16.85
CA GLY A 271 5.94 20.75 17.54
C GLY A 271 4.74 19.96 17.07
N LEU A 272 4.95 18.75 16.57
CA LEU A 272 3.91 17.86 16.04
C LEU A 272 3.45 16.79 17.05
N LEU A 273 4.00 16.77 18.26
CA LEU A 273 3.63 15.87 19.37
C LEU A 273 2.97 16.64 20.50
#